data_d2e475da1258f64a7052e4c83c2b3bbb
#
_entry.id   d2e475da1258f64a7052e4c83c2b3bbb
#
_cell.length_a   1.000
_cell.length_b   1.000
_cell.length_c   1.000
_cell.angle_alpha   90.00
_cell.angle_beta   90.00
_cell.angle_gamma   90.00
#
_symmetry.space_group_name_H-M   'P 1'
#
loop_
_entity.id
_entity.type
_entity.pdbx_description
1 polymer ?
#
loop_
_entity_poly.entity_id
_entity_poly.type
_entity_poly.pdbx_seq_one_letter_code
_entity_poly.pdbx_strand_id
1 'polypeptide(L)'
;MAKNISRTVLELVRSYRVLVDMCDSSSSSGAALGGKDTPKKLYDSPSTLYIVTGAPAAGKSTYGRQLAASHRAAFLDIDTSSETLVRASLQAMNCDPDDRDSDVFKRTFRTPIYESVFAVARENLPHVSVVIAGPFTSEKSNAAWVDELQDRFKARVEVHYVHCSAVQMRQNMTLRANARDAYKLSNWDEYIQRYNMEPPAHPHRLIELSYA
;
A
#
# COMPACT_ATOMS: atom_id res chain seq x y z
N MET A 1 15.03 -16.71 26.90
CA MET A 1 14.74 -16.97 25.47
C MET A 1 14.49 -15.74 24.59
N ALA A 2 14.26 -14.56 25.12
CA ALA A 2 13.93 -13.34 24.35
C ALA A 2 15.11 -12.65 23.64
N LYS A 3 16.37 -12.99 23.92
CA LYS A 3 17.54 -12.29 23.35
C LYS A 3 18.00 -12.76 21.94
N ASN A 4 17.58 -13.95 21.48
CA ASN A 4 18.00 -14.48 20.19
C ASN A 4 17.11 -14.06 19.01
N ILE A 5 15.85 -13.69 19.26
CA ILE A 5 14.92 -13.25 18.21
C ILE A 5 15.33 -11.90 17.62
N SER A 6 15.87 -11.01 18.45
CA SER A 6 16.31 -9.67 18.04
C SER A 6 17.43 -9.68 16.99
N ARG A 7 18.33 -10.67 17.04
CA ARG A 7 19.52 -10.71 16.18
C ARG A 7 19.20 -11.18 14.77
N THR A 8 18.37 -12.21 14.64
CA THR A 8 17.95 -12.75 13.33
C THR A 8 17.05 -11.77 12.56
N VAL A 9 16.14 -11.09 13.25
CA VAL A 9 15.29 -10.07 12.64
C VAL A 9 16.09 -8.84 12.21
N LEU A 10 17.08 -8.41 13.04
CA LEU A 10 17.98 -7.32 12.66
C LEU A 10 18.86 -7.69 11.46
N GLU A 11 19.30 -8.93 11.35
CA GLU A 11 20.09 -9.41 10.21
C GLU A 11 19.26 -9.49 8.93
N LEU A 12 18.00 -9.94 9.01
CA LEU A 12 17.06 -9.92 7.88
C LEU A 12 16.74 -8.50 7.41
N VAL A 13 16.46 -7.57 8.33
CA VAL A 13 16.21 -6.16 8.01
C VAL A 13 17.47 -5.49 7.44
N ARG A 14 18.65 -5.81 7.97
CA ARG A 14 19.92 -5.33 7.41
C ARG A 14 20.19 -5.87 6.01
N SER A 15 19.94 -7.16 5.79
CA SER A 15 20.09 -7.78 4.48
C SER A 15 19.12 -7.20 3.44
N TYR A 16 17.89 -6.91 3.85
CA TYR A 16 16.91 -6.25 2.97
C TYR A 16 17.31 -4.80 2.66
N ARG A 17 17.83 -4.08 3.64
CA ARG A 17 18.31 -2.70 3.44
C ARG A 17 19.52 -2.65 2.50
N VAL A 18 20.45 -3.61 2.62
CA VAL A 18 21.59 -3.75 1.70
C VAL A 18 21.12 -4.05 0.27
N LEU A 19 20.06 -4.86 0.09
CA LEU A 19 19.47 -5.13 -1.23
C LEU A 19 18.84 -3.88 -1.84
N VAL A 20 18.14 -3.08 -1.04
CA VAL A 20 17.54 -1.80 -1.50
C VAL A 20 18.64 -0.80 -1.85
N ASP A 21 19.66 -0.65 -1.01
CA ASP A 21 20.80 0.25 -1.25
C ASP A 21 21.65 -0.20 -2.46
N MET A 22 21.72 -1.50 -2.75
CA MET A 22 22.38 -2.03 -3.96
C MET A 22 21.57 -1.75 -5.23
N CYS A 23 20.23 -1.73 -5.18
CA CYS A 23 19.40 -1.29 -6.30
C CYS A 23 19.58 0.20 -6.61
N ASP A 24 19.69 1.04 -5.59
CA ASP A 24 19.89 2.49 -5.78
C ASP A 24 21.32 2.84 -6.27
N SER A 25 22.34 2.01 -5.97
CA SER A 25 23.71 2.23 -6.41
C SER A 25 24.05 1.67 -7.79
N SER A 26 23.19 0.81 -8.37
CA SER A 26 23.44 0.22 -9.70
C SER A 26 22.99 1.12 -10.87
N SER A 27 22.45 2.31 -10.61
CA SER A 27 22.02 3.25 -11.65
C SER A 27 23.15 4.10 -12.30
N SER A 28 24.43 3.84 -11.97
CA SER A 28 25.56 4.64 -12.49
C SER A 28 26.55 3.91 -13.42
N SER A 29 26.25 2.68 -13.86
CA SER A 29 27.10 2.01 -14.89
C SER A 29 26.26 1.26 -15.92
N GLY A 30 25.48 2.01 -16.71
CA GLY A 30 24.78 1.49 -17.88
C GLY A 30 25.76 1.26 -19.02
N ALA A 31 26.22 0.02 -19.23
CA ALA A 31 26.79 -0.39 -20.51
C ALA A 31 25.69 -0.24 -21.57
N ALA A 32 25.89 0.66 -22.52
CA ALA A 32 24.99 0.88 -23.64
C ALA A 32 24.90 -0.39 -24.50
N LEU A 33 23.83 -1.15 -24.36
CA LEU A 33 23.39 -2.07 -25.40
C LEU A 33 22.86 -1.23 -26.56
N GLY A 34 23.64 -1.14 -27.63
CA GLY A 34 23.31 -0.41 -28.83
C GLY A 34 22.13 -1.05 -29.56
N GLY A 35 20.96 -0.54 -29.30
CA GLY A 35 19.75 -0.80 -30.05
C GLY A 35 18.89 0.46 -30.01
N LYS A 36 18.69 1.08 -31.17
CA LYS A 36 17.96 2.35 -31.37
C LYS A 36 16.43 2.23 -31.28
N ASP A 37 15.91 1.27 -30.52
CA ASP A 37 14.49 1.14 -30.28
C ASP A 37 14.21 1.27 -28.77
N THR A 38 14.26 2.49 -28.27
CA THR A 38 13.51 2.81 -27.04
C THR A 38 12.05 2.55 -27.35
N PRO A 39 11.37 1.66 -26.59
CA PRO A 39 9.94 1.43 -26.81
C PRO A 39 9.24 2.78 -26.70
N LYS A 40 8.59 3.18 -27.80
CA LYS A 40 7.78 4.40 -27.87
C LYS A 40 6.80 4.35 -26.72
N LYS A 41 6.77 5.39 -25.86
CA LYS A 41 5.78 5.50 -24.80
C LYS A 41 4.42 5.13 -25.37
N LEU A 42 3.77 4.13 -24.84
CA LEU A 42 2.49 3.60 -25.37
C LEU A 42 1.37 4.68 -25.34
N TYR A 43 1.60 5.75 -24.57
CA TYR A 43 0.66 6.85 -24.36
C TYR A 43 1.41 8.18 -24.31
N ASP A 44 0.92 9.19 -25.05
CA ASP A 44 1.49 10.56 -25.12
C ASP A 44 1.24 11.40 -23.86
N SER A 45 0.46 10.91 -22.91
CA SER A 45 0.17 11.62 -21.65
C SER A 45 1.14 11.20 -20.53
N PRO A 46 1.54 12.14 -19.66
CA PRO A 46 2.37 11.80 -18.50
C PRO A 46 1.64 10.79 -17.60
N SER A 47 2.38 9.78 -17.14
CA SER A 47 1.83 8.76 -16.24
C SER A 47 1.40 9.39 -14.92
N THR A 48 0.32 8.89 -14.36
CA THR A 48 -0.24 9.34 -13.08
C THR A 48 -0.14 8.23 -12.04
N LEU A 49 0.29 8.59 -10.85
CA LEU A 49 0.17 7.74 -9.66
C LEU A 49 -1.18 8.02 -8.98
N TYR A 50 -2.06 7.04 -9.01
CA TYR A 50 -3.33 7.06 -8.29
C TYR A 50 -3.16 6.34 -6.95
N ILE A 51 -3.49 7.02 -5.87
CA ILE A 51 -3.57 6.44 -4.52
C ILE A 51 -5.04 6.23 -4.18
N VAL A 52 -5.44 5.01 -3.88
CA VAL A 52 -6.79 4.68 -3.43
C VAL A 52 -6.73 4.32 -1.95
N THR A 53 -7.26 5.21 -1.11
CA THR A 53 -7.27 5.07 0.34
C THR A 53 -8.69 5.07 0.91
N GLY A 54 -8.85 4.73 2.17
CA GLY A 54 -10.14 4.69 2.87
C GLY A 54 -10.18 3.65 3.98
N ALA A 55 -11.31 3.55 4.66
CA ALA A 55 -11.53 2.63 5.76
C ALA A 55 -11.35 1.15 5.36
N PRO A 56 -11.06 0.25 6.30
CA PRO A 56 -11.14 -1.17 6.07
C PRO A 56 -12.52 -1.56 5.51
N ALA A 57 -12.54 -2.49 4.57
CA ALA A 57 -13.76 -2.94 3.88
C ALA A 57 -14.59 -1.85 3.15
N ALA A 58 -14.04 -0.65 2.93
CA ALA A 58 -14.69 0.43 2.17
C ALA A 58 -14.73 0.19 0.64
N GLY A 59 -14.23 -0.94 0.14
CA GLY A 59 -14.23 -1.23 -1.30
C GLY A 59 -13.03 -0.69 -2.08
N LYS A 60 -11.95 -0.27 -1.42
CA LYS A 60 -10.72 0.25 -2.06
C LYS A 60 -10.20 -0.62 -3.21
N SER A 61 -10.03 -1.91 -2.96
CA SER A 61 -9.49 -2.84 -3.97
C SER A 61 -10.42 -3.01 -5.16
N THR A 62 -11.73 -3.00 -4.93
CA THR A 62 -12.74 -3.06 -6.00
C THR A 62 -12.68 -1.80 -6.86
N TYR A 63 -12.77 -0.65 -6.22
CA TYR A 63 -12.66 0.64 -6.91
C TYR A 63 -11.31 0.80 -7.62
N GLY A 64 -10.21 0.46 -6.95
CA GLY A 64 -8.87 0.55 -7.52
C GLY A 64 -8.67 -0.28 -8.78
N ARG A 65 -9.22 -1.52 -8.82
CA ARG A 65 -9.22 -2.34 -10.05
C ARG A 65 -10.01 -1.70 -11.18
N GLN A 66 -11.18 -1.14 -10.90
CA GLN A 66 -11.99 -0.45 -11.90
C GLN A 66 -11.27 0.81 -12.41
N LEU A 67 -10.67 1.58 -11.52
CA LEU A 67 -9.87 2.75 -11.88
C LEU A 67 -8.68 2.35 -12.75
N ALA A 68 -7.95 1.30 -12.38
CA ALA A 68 -6.83 0.80 -13.16
C ALA A 68 -7.26 0.33 -14.56
N ALA A 69 -8.37 -0.39 -14.66
CA ALA A 69 -8.92 -0.82 -15.95
C ALA A 69 -9.31 0.37 -16.82
N SER A 70 -9.99 1.39 -16.26
CA SER A 70 -10.43 2.57 -17.03
C SER A 70 -9.27 3.43 -17.53
N HIS A 71 -8.16 3.48 -16.79
CA HIS A 71 -6.95 4.24 -17.15
C HIS A 71 -5.86 3.39 -17.79
N ARG A 72 -6.09 2.09 -18.02
CA ARG A 72 -5.07 1.12 -18.49
C ARG A 72 -3.80 1.19 -17.64
N ALA A 73 -3.98 1.31 -16.32
CA ALA A 73 -2.92 1.46 -15.34
C ALA A 73 -2.53 0.11 -14.71
N ALA A 74 -1.32 -0.02 -14.21
CA ALA A 74 -0.93 -1.12 -13.35
C ALA A 74 -1.68 -1.00 -12.00
N PHE A 75 -2.18 -2.13 -11.46
CA PHE A 75 -2.87 -2.17 -10.17
C PHE A 75 -2.02 -2.87 -9.12
N LEU A 76 -1.73 -2.17 -8.04
CA LEU A 76 -1.00 -2.67 -6.88
C LEU A 76 -1.88 -2.55 -5.63
N ASP A 77 -2.23 -3.68 -5.05
CA ASP A 77 -2.93 -3.72 -3.77
C ASP A 77 -1.93 -4.08 -2.67
N ILE A 78 -1.80 -3.23 -1.67
CA ILE A 78 -0.82 -3.39 -0.59
C ILE A 78 -1.02 -4.72 0.14
N ASP A 79 -2.27 -5.08 0.45
CA ASP A 79 -2.56 -6.33 1.13
C ASP A 79 -2.22 -7.54 0.25
N THR A 80 -2.66 -7.55 -1.00
CA THR A 80 -2.39 -8.65 -1.93
C THR A 80 -0.90 -8.80 -2.22
N SER A 81 -0.18 -7.69 -2.38
CA SER A 81 1.25 -7.71 -2.71
C SER A 81 2.12 -8.22 -1.56
N SER A 82 1.69 -8.06 -0.31
CA SER A 82 2.49 -8.39 0.86
C SER A 82 2.03 -9.64 1.63
N GLU A 83 0.80 -10.09 1.44
CA GLU A 83 0.15 -11.10 2.28
C GLU A 83 0.98 -12.38 2.45
N THR A 84 1.40 -12.97 1.36
CA THR A 84 2.14 -14.25 1.40
C THR A 84 3.45 -14.13 2.16
N LEU A 85 4.20 -13.03 1.91
CA LEU A 85 5.49 -12.80 2.55
C LEU A 85 5.33 -12.47 4.03
N VAL A 86 4.35 -11.65 4.37
CA VAL A 86 4.05 -11.29 5.75
C VAL A 86 3.64 -12.51 6.58
N ARG A 87 2.74 -13.36 6.06
CA ARG A 87 2.35 -14.60 6.74
C ARG A 87 3.53 -15.52 7.00
N ALA A 88 4.35 -15.77 5.98
CA ALA A 88 5.56 -16.60 6.12
C ALA A 88 6.54 -16.02 7.14
N SER A 89 6.73 -14.70 7.14
CA SER A 89 7.62 -14.02 8.10
C SER A 89 7.10 -14.11 9.54
N LEU A 90 5.80 -13.90 9.76
CA LEU A 90 5.17 -14.02 11.08
C LEU A 90 5.27 -15.45 11.60
N GLN A 91 5.03 -16.46 10.75
CA GLN A 91 5.21 -17.87 11.09
C GLN A 91 6.65 -18.19 11.50
N ALA A 92 7.64 -17.71 10.74
CA ALA A 92 9.05 -17.87 11.07
C ALA A 92 9.44 -17.20 12.40
N MET A 93 8.72 -16.16 12.81
CA MET A 93 8.87 -15.46 14.09
C MET A 93 8.08 -16.11 15.23
N ASN A 94 7.36 -17.21 15.00
CA ASN A 94 6.41 -17.84 15.93
C ASN A 94 5.30 -16.88 16.41
N CYS A 95 4.87 -15.97 15.52
CA CYS A 95 3.74 -15.06 15.73
C CYS A 95 2.51 -15.55 14.98
N ASP A 96 1.34 -15.03 15.34
CA ASP A 96 0.10 -15.28 14.61
C ASP A 96 0.23 -14.78 13.16
N PRO A 97 0.10 -15.66 12.14
CA PRO A 97 0.21 -15.27 10.73
C PRO A 97 -0.88 -14.30 10.26
N ASP A 98 -1.98 -14.18 11.01
CA ASP A 98 -3.08 -13.27 10.71
C ASP A 98 -3.00 -11.92 11.47
N ASP A 99 -1.99 -11.75 12.34
CA ASP A 99 -1.78 -10.50 13.06
C ASP A 99 -1.47 -9.34 12.10
N ARG A 100 -2.27 -8.30 12.18
CA ARG A 100 -2.12 -7.05 11.42
C ARG A 100 -2.28 -5.81 12.30
N ASP A 101 -2.57 -6.00 13.58
CA ASP A 101 -2.95 -4.91 14.48
C ASP A 101 -1.96 -4.70 15.64
N SER A 102 -1.09 -5.68 15.94
CA SER A 102 -0.09 -5.54 17.00
C SER A 102 0.96 -4.46 16.72
N ASP A 103 1.56 -3.96 17.78
CA ASP A 103 2.69 -3.04 17.69
C ASP A 103 3.91 -3.68 17.05
N VAL A 104 4.10 -4.99 17.22
CA VAL A 104 5.19 -5.74 16.59
C VAL A 104 5.00 -5.74 15.08
N PHE A 105 3.80 -6.08 14.59
CA PHE A 105 3.48 -6.03 13.18
C PHE A 105 3.69 -4.63 12.60
N LYS A 106 3.09 -3.61 13.23
CA LYS A 106 3.16 -2.23 12.74
C LYS A 106 4.59 -1.70 12.64
N ARG A 107 5.42 -1.96 13.64
CA ARG A 107 6.83 -1.48 13.65
C ARG A 107 7.72 -2.25 12.68
N THR A 108 7.45 -3.55 12.48
CA THR A 108 8.33 -4.42 11.67
C THR A 108 7.98 -4.37 10.19
N PHE A 109 6.70 -4.41 9.85
CA PHE A 109 6.26 -4.66 8.48
C PHE A 109 5.68 -3.45 7.75
N ARG A 110 5.11 -2.47 8.47
CA ARG A 110 4.40 -1.36 7.81
C ARG A 110 5.28 -0.64 6.78
N THR A 111 6.39 -0.07 7.22
CA THR A 111 7.29 0.69 6.33
C THR A 111 7.85 -0.17 5.20
N PRO A 112 8.41 -1.38 5.45
CA PRO A 112 8.90 -2.24 4.37
C PRO A 112 7.84 -2.60 3.32
N ILE A 113 6.60 -2.84 3.73
CA ILE A 113 5.49 -3.14 2.81
C ILE A 113 5.24 -1.94 1.88
N TYR A 114 5.10 -0.73 2.44
CA TYR A 114 4.86 0.47 1.64
C TYR A 114 6.03 0.77 0.70
N GLU A 115 7.26 0.69 1.20
CA GLU A 115 8.45 0.92 0.38
C GLU A 115 8.57 -0.09 -0.77
N SER A 116 8.26 -1.36 -0.53
CA SER A 116 8.24 -2.39 -1.57
C SER A 116 7.23 -2.07 -2.69
N VAL A 117 6.00 -1.71 -2.33
CA VAL A 117 4.96 -1.35 -3.31
C VAL A 117 5.32 -0.05 -4.05
N PHE A 118 5.88 0.92 -3.35
CA PHE A 118 6.36 2.17 -3.95
C PHE A 118 7.56 1.96 -4.89
N ALA A 119 8.45 1.02 -4.60
CA ALA A 119 9.53 0.65 -5.50
C ALA A 119 8.99 0.08 -6.82
N VAL A 120 8.04 -0.86 -6.76
CA VAL A 120 7.37 -1.41 -7.95
C VAL A 120 6.64 -0.31 -8.74
N ALA A 121 5.96 0.61 -8.05
CA ALA A 121 5.29 1.73 -8.70
C ALA A 121 6.29 2.64 -9.45
N ARG A 122 7.45 2.92 -8.85
CA ARG A 122 8.50 3.74 -9.47
C ARG A 122 9.03 3.13 -10.75
N GLU A 123 9.21 1.80 -10.79
CA GLU A 123 9.65 1.10 -12.00
C GLU A 123 8.62 1.12 -13.13
N ASN A 124 7.33 1.14 -12.79
CA ASN A 124 6.25 1.12 -13.76
C ASN A 124 5.86 2.51 -14.29
N LEU A 125 5.95 3.57 -13.48
CA LEU A 125 5.52 4.92 -13.83
C LEU A 125 6.16 5.51 -15.10
N PRO A 126 7.41 5.19 -15.49
CA PRO A 126 7.94 5.62 -16.80
C PRO A 126 7.19 5.06 -18.01
N HIS A 127 6.45 3.98 -17.83
CA HIS A 127 5.81 3.21 -18.90
C HIS A 127 4.28 3.32 -18.89
N VAL A 128 3.67 3.34 -17.69
CA VAL A 128 2.23 3.24 -17.50
C VAL A 128 1.82 3.96 -16.21
N SER A 129 0.59 4.45 -16.15
CA SER A 129 0.03 4.92 -14.88
C SER A 129 -0.09 3.78 -13.86
N VAL A 130 -0.04 4.10 -12.58
CA VAL A 130 -0.10 3.11 -11.51
C VAL A 130 -1.20 3.47 -10.52
N VAL A 131 -1.99 2.50 -10.13
CA VAL A 131 -2.98 2.60 -9.05
C VAL A 131 -2.49 1.80 -7.86
N ILE A 132 -2.31 2.43 -6.70
CA ILE A 132 -1.98 1.76 -5.45
C ILE A 132 -3.19 1.83 -4.52
N ALA A 133 -3.71 0.67 -4.09
CA ALA A 133 -4.76 0.59 -3.09
C ALA A 133 -4.19 0.19 -1.73
N GLY A 134 -4.49 0.97 -0.69
CA GLY A 134 -4.01 0.70 0.66
C GLY A 134 -4.67 1.57 1.74
N PRO A 135 -4.43 1.30 3.02
CA PRO A 135 -5.08 2.03 4.11
C PRO A 135 -4.51 3.44 4.32
N PHE A 136 -3.22 3.67 4.13
CA PHE A 136 -2.52 4.96 4.30
C PHE A 136 -2.97 5.78 5.51
N THR A 137 -3.17 5.10 6.66
CA THR A 137 -3.79 5.70 7.85
C THR A 137 -2.91 6.72 8.56
N SER A 138 -1.59 6.58 8.53
CA SER A 138 -0.65 7.57 9.11
C SER A 138 -0.52 8.80 8.23
N GLU A 139 -0.59 8.61 6.94
CA GLU A 139 -0.42 9.61 5.91
C GLU A 139 -1.65 10.52 5.79
N LYS A 140 -2.79 10.05 6.27
CA LYS A 140 -4.08 10.72 6.21
C LYS A 140 -4.09 12.13 6.85
N SER A 141 -3.33 12.32 7.92
CA SER A 141 -3.20 13.61 8.62
C SER A 141 -2.11 14.53 8.05
N ASN A 142 -1.31 14.07 7.10
CA ASN A 142 -0.26 14.86 6.48
C ASN A 142 -0.82 15.67 5.29
N ALA A 143 -1.02 16.97 5.47
CA ALA A 143 -1.54 17.84 4.40
C ALA A 143 -0.58 17.99 3.21
N ALA A 144 0.73 17.79 3.41
CA ALA A 144 1.75 17.89 2.37
C ALA A 144 2.00 16.57 1.63
N TRP A 145 1.33 15.48 2.01
CA TRP A 145 1.66 14.14 1.51
C TRP A 145 1.57 13.99 -0.01
N VAL A 146 0.61 14.64 -0.65
CA VAL A 146 0.47 14.62 -2.12
C VAL A 146 1.68 15.26 -2.79
N ASP A 147 2.15 16.40 -2.27
CA ASP A 147 3.31 17.10 -2.82
C ASP A 147 4.59 16.29 -2.59
N GLU A 148 4.74 15.67 -1.41
CA GLU A 148 5.85 14.75 -1.12
C GLU A 148 5.89 13.57 -2.09
N LEU A 149 4.73 12.98 -2.42
CA LEU A 149 4.65 11.91 -3.40
C LEU A 149 4.98 12.40 -4.82
N GLN A 150 4.49 13.59 -5.22
CA GLN A 150 4.82 14.18 -6.52
C GLN A 150 6.33 14.41 -6.65
N ASP A 151 6.96 14.92 -5.60
CA ASP A 151 8.41 15.11 -5.55
C ASP A 151 9.17 13.78 -5.60
N ARG A 152 8.71 12.79 -4.86
CA ARG A 152 9.33 11.46 -4.79
C ARG A 152 9.27 10.70 -6.12
N PHE A 153 8.13 10.76 -6.81
CA PHE A 153 7.88 9.98 -8.03
C PHE A 153 8.10 10.77 -9.31
N LYS A 154 8.25 12.11 -9.23
CA LYS A 154 8.31 13.02 -10.39
C LYS A 154 7.17 12.77 -11.37
N ALA A 155 5.99 12.50 -10.85
CA ALA A 155 4.77 12.17 -11.57
C ALA A 155 3.58 12.93 -10.98
N ARG A 156 2.52 13.07 -11.76
CA ARG A 156 1.23 13.53 -11.23
C ARG A 156 0.70 12.53 -10.20
N VAL A 157 0.22 13.02 -9.07
CA VAL A 157 -0.40 12.19 -8.02
C VAL A 157 -1.85 12.61 -7.83
N GLU A 158 -2.75 11.63 -7.83
CA GLU A 158 -4.16 11.81 -7.49
C GLU A 158 -4.54 10.86 -6.36
N VAL A 159 -5.13 11.40 -5.30
CA VAL A 159 -5.63 10.60 -4.18
C VAL A 159 -7.15 10.47 -4.28
N HIS A 160 -7.63 9.23 -4.23
CA HIS A 160 -9.05 8.87 -4.20
C HIS A 160 -9.38 8.31 -2.82
N TYR A 161 -10.21 9.01 -2.08
CA TYR A 161 -10.67 8.58 -0.75
C TYR A 161 -12.02 7.87 -0.88
N VAL A 162 -12.00 6.55 -0.70
CA VAL A 162 -13.22 5.72 -0.71
C VAL A 162 -13.87 5.84 0.66
N HIS A 163 -14.96 6.60 0.71
CA HIS A 163 -15.75 6.78 1.92
C HIS A 163 -16.64 5.59 2.21
N CYS A 164 -16.82 5.28 3.49
CA CYS A 164 -17.69 4.22 3.96
C CYS A 164 -18.15 4.55 5.37
N SER A 165 -19.45 4.51 5.64
CA SER A 165 -19.97 4.68 7.00
C SER A 165 -19.55 3.51 7.91
N ALA A 166 -19.53 3.74 9.23
CA ALA A 166 -19.23 2.70 10.22
C ALA A 166 -20.19 1.51 10.10
N VAL A 167 -21.46 1.76 9.83
CA VAL A 167 -22.47 0.71 9.64
C VAL A 167 -22.13 -0.14 8.41
N GLN A 168 -21.87 0.49 7.28
CA GLN A 168 -21.51 -0.20 6.04
C GLN A 168 -20.18 -0.95 6.17
N MET A 169 -19.20 -0.35 6.85
CA MET A 169 -17.91 -1.00 7.11
C MET A 169 -18.10 -2.31 7.90
N ARG A 170 -18.92 -2.30 8.96
CA ARG A 170 -19.23 -3.51 9.74
C ARG A 170 -19.91 -4.58 8.90
N GLN A 171 -20.91 -4.20 8.10
CA GLN A 171 -21.61 -5.11 7.19
C GLN A 171 -20.66 -5.74 6.18
N ASN A 172 -19.83 -4.92 5.52
CA ASN A 172 -18.86 -5.39 4.54
C ASN A 172 -17.81 -6.33 5.15
N MET A 173 -17.31 -6.04 6.38
CA MET A 173 -16.42 -6.94 7.10
C MET A 173 -17.07 -8.28 7.41
N THR A 174 -18.32 -8.26 7.85
CA THR A 174 -19.11 -9.47 8.15
C THR A 174 -19.31 -10.31 6.88
N LEU A 175 -19.69 -9.67 5.77
CA LEU A 175 -19.96 -10.35 4.50
C LEU A 175 -18.69 -10.97 3.89
N ARG A 176 -17.56 -10.29 3.95
CA ARG A 176 -16.30 -10.81 3.40
C ARG A 176 -15.67 -11.94 4.24
N ALA A 177 -16.12 -12.11 5.49
CA ALA A 177 -15.73 -13.18 6.42
C ALA A 177 -14.20 -13.42 6.49
N ASN A 178 -13.40 -12.36 6.49
CA ASN A 178 -11.94 -12.47 6.54
C ASN A 178 -11.47 -12.67 7.99
N ALA A 179 -10.62 -13.68 8.24
CA ALA A 179 -10.09 -13.98 9.58
C ALA A 179 -9.44 -12.76 10.27
N ARG A 180 -8.76 -11.88 9.50
CA ARG A 180 -8.17 -10.64 10.02
C ARG A 180 -9.16 -9.63 10.58
N ASP A 181 -10.46 -9.78 10.28
CA ASP A 181 -11.51 -8.90 10.80
C ASP A 181 -12.14 -9.42 12.09
N ALA A 182 -11.89 -10.66 12.46
CA ALA A 182 -12.55 -11.31 13.61
C ALA A 182 -12.38 -10.49 14.90
N TYR A 183 -11.15 -10.05 15.21
CA TYR A 183 -10.89 -9.22 16.39
C TYR A 183 -11.66 -7.89 16.35
N LYS A 184 -11.68 -7.22 15.20
CA LYS A 184 -12.36 -5.92 15.00
C LYS A 184 -13.87 -6.05 15.15
N LEU A 185 -14.45 -7.14 14.62
CA LEU A 185 -15.88 -7.41 14.71
C LEU A 185 -16.30 -7.78 16.14
N SER A 186 -15.47 -8.56 16.86
CA SER A 186 -15.73 -8.94 18.25
C SER A 186 -15.60 -7.76 19.22
N ASN A 187 -14.79 -6.75 18.89
CA ASN A 187 -14.56 -5.56 19.72
C ASN A 187 -14.99 -4.28 18.99
N TRP A 188 -16.11 -4.34 18.27
CA TRP A 188 -16.53 -3.31 17.34
C TRP A 188 -16.64 -1.90 17.93
N ASP A 189 -17.28 -1.77 19.10
CA ASP A 189 -17.54 -0.46 19.71
C ASP A 189 -16.22 0.22 20.14
N GLU A 190 -15.28 -0.55 20.67
CA GLU A 190 -13.95 -0.07 21.02
C GLU A 190 -13.14 0.28 19.75
N TYR A 191 -13.23 -0.57 18.73
CA TYR A 191 -12.54 -0.36 17.46
C TYR A 191 -12.99 0.92 16.78
N ILE A 192 -14.31 1.15 16.65
CA ILE A 192 -14.83 2.31 15.92
C ILE A 192 -14.58 3.62 16.66
N GLN A 193 -14.57 3.63 17.99
CA GLN A 193 -14.22 4.81 18.79
C GLN A 193 -12.76 5.26 18.56
N ARG A 194 -11.86 4.31 18.32
CA ARG A 194 -10.45 4.60 18.06
C ARG A 194 -10.14 4.86 16.60
N TYR A 195 -11.03 4.45 15.70
CA TYR A 195 -10.82 4.60 14.26
C TYR A 195 -11.14 6.02 13.81
N ASN A 196 -10.14 6.71 13.23
CA ASN A 196 -10.37 8.04 12.68
C ASN A 196 -11.16 7.94 11.35
N MET A 197 -12.44 8.34 11.36
CA MET A 197 -13.32 8.35 10.19
C MET A 197 -13.22 9.64 9.37
N GLU A 198 -12.49 10.67 9.86
CA GLU A 198 -12.34 11.94 9.15
C GLU A 198 -11.68 11.74 7.76
N PRO A 199 -12.01 12.56 6.77
CA PRO A 199 -11.35 12.51 5.47
C PRO A 199 -9.87 12.90 5.59
N PRO A 200 -9.05 12.59 4.56
CA PRO A 200 -7.65 13.01 4.54
C PRO A 200 -7.49 14.54 4.59
N ALA A 201 -6.45 15.02 5.27
CA ALA A 201 -6.12 16.46 5.33
C ALA A 201 -5.51 16.99 4.02
N HIS A 202 -4.90 16.12 3.21
CA HIS A 202 -4.35 16.46 1.90
C HIS A 202 -5.44 16.48 0.81
N PRO A 203 -5.18 17.09 -0.37
CA PRO A 203 -6.09 17.08 -1.50
C PRO A 203 -6.49 15.66 -1.92
N HIS A 204 -7.78 15.41 -2.09
CA HIS A 204 -8.30 14.12 -2.50
C HIS A 204 -9.63 14.24 -3.25
N ARG A 205 -9.96 13.21 -4.03
CA ARG A 205 -11.29 13.01 -4.62
C ARG A 205 -12.10 12.08 -3.72
N LEU A 206 -13.27 12.54 -3.28
CA LEU A 206 -14.21 11.70 -2.53
C LEU A 206 -14.88 10.68 -3.47
N ILE A 207 -14.90 9.43 -3.06
CA ILE A 207 -15.56 8.33 -3.78
C ILE A 207 -16.58 7.69 -2.85
N GLU A 208 -17.83 7.71 -3.26
CA GLU A 208 -18.93 7.01 -2.61
C GLU A 208 -19.35 5.83 -3.48
N LEU A 209 -19.28 4.63 -2.94
CA LEU A 209 -19.70 3.42 -3.63
C LEU A 209 -21.14 3.10 -3.30
N SER A 210 -21.94 2.85 -4.33
CA SER A 210 -23.28 2.28 -4.16
C SER A 210 -23.14 0.79 -3.85
N TYR A 211 -23.57 0.39 -2.67
CA TYR A 211 -23.67 -1.02 -2.29
C TYR A 211 -25.08 -1.49 -2.64
N ALA A 212 -25.19 -2.26 -3.73
CA ALA A 212 -26.45 -2.89 -4.13
C ALA A 212 -26.72 -4.16 -3.30
#